data_7553d7c1eb98488d113ce276ca4e6e17
#
_entry.id   7553d7c1eb98488d113ce276ca4e6e17
#
_cell.length_a   1.000
_cell.length_b   1.000
_cell.length_c   1.000
_cell.angle_alpha   90.00
_cell.angle_beta   90.00
_cell.angle_gamma   90.00
#
_symmetry.space_group_name_H-M   'P 1'
#
loop_
_entity.id
_entity.type
_entity.pdbx_description
1 polymer ?
#
loop_
_entity_poly.entity_id
_entity_poly.type
_entity_poly.pdbx_seq_one_letter_code
_entity_poly.pdbx_strand_id
1 'polypeptide(L)'
;MKKANNMKRIFLTIIISALTIVTFAQSQNITSSAIIFKQYNSEKDKAKKEVKIIEAKDYIDLAYENASTSNEPKMWMYRAQIYKIIAFNYSNLDSKAIFKATESHVQCMQPHPKKKNKIVIYKKWPEQEVFNGLMQCANKLFNLAVESYQEGKYQESLDYYKPIHGVIDLDKEGQLKSIKITTESLIHNSYLCAKAMKNNNLSKDYLQKLMEMNSTNPSIYSSMSAIYLEEG
;
A
#
# COMPACT_ATOMS: atom_id res chain seq x y z
N MET A 1 18.27 27.43 -46.98
CA MET A 1 17.81 27.64 -45.56
C MET A 1 16.33 27.39 -45.31
N LYS A 2 15.36 27.85 -46.14
CA LYS A 2 13.91 27.62 -45.92
C LYS A 2 13.46 26.14 -45.86
N LYS A 3 14.06 25.24 -46.68
CA LYS A 3 13.71 23.81 -46.72
C LYS A 3 14.10 23.05 -45.44
N ALA A 4 15.24 23.39 -44.86
CA ALA A 4 15.70 22.77 -43.59
C ALA A 4 14.86 23.20 -42.37
N ASN A 5 14.36 24.45 -42.35
CA ASN A 5 13.45 24.94 -41.32
C ASN A 5 12.05 24.26 -41.39
N ASN A 6 11.55 23.99 -42.58
CA ASN A 6 10.28 23.30 -42.75
C ASN A 6 10.39 21.82 -42.30
N MET A 7 11.48 21.13 -42.60
CA MET A 7 11.71 19.76 -42.14
C MET A 7 11.82 19.67 -40.61
N LYS A 8 12.51 20.61 -39.95
CA LYS A 8 12.56 20.68 -38.49
C LYS A 8 11.20 20.91 -37.85
N ARG A 9 10.38 21.78 -38.46
CA ARG A 9 8.98 22.04 -37.99
C ARG A 9 8.11 20.80 -38.14
N ILE A 10 8.17 20.12 -39.27
CA ILE A 10 7.42 18.85 -39.49
C ILE A 10 7.86 17.78 -38.51
N PHE A 11 9.15 17.61 -38.27
CA PHE A 11 9.68 16.65 -37.31
C PHE A 11 9.23 16.98 -35.87
N LEU A 12 9.25 18.26 -35.50
CA LEU A 12 8.77 18.72 -34.19
C LEU A 12 7.27 18.49 -34.00
N THR A 13 6.47 18.71 -35.06
CA THR A 13 5.01 18.49 -35.04
C THR A 13 4.69 17.00 -34.90
N ILE A 14 5.44 16.14 -35.58
CA ILE A 14 5.26 14.66 -35.48
C ILE A 14 5.63 14.17 -34.08
N ILE A 15 6.70 14.70 -33.48
CA ILE A 15 7.11 14.34 -32.10
C ILE A 15 6.04 14.81 -31.10
N ILE A 16 5.51 16.01 -31.25
CA ILE A 16 4.48 16.55 -30.35
C ILE A 16 3.18 15.75 -30.50
N SER A 17 2.78 15.39 -31.73
CA SER A 17 1.58 14.56 -31.94
C SER A 17 1.74 13.14 -31.42
N ALA A 18 2.93 12.53 -31.55
CA ALA A 18 3.20 11.21 -30.99
C ALA A 18 3.14 11.22 -29.45
N LEU A 19 3.69 12.25 -28.80
CA LEU A 19 3.63 12.44 -27.34
C LEU A 19 2.19 12.63 -26.83
N THR A 20 1.35 13.34 -27.57
CA THR A 20 -0.07 13.53 -27.19
C THR A 20 -0.89 12.25 -27.33
N ILE A 21 -0.64 11.44 -28.34
CA ILE A 21 -1.32 10.14 -28.53
C ILE A 21 -0.98 9.19 -27.38
N VAL A 22 0.26 9.14 -26.93
CA VAL A 22 0.69 8.31 -25.79
C VAL A 22 0.00 8.73 -24.49
N THR A 23 -0.12 10.02 -24.21
CA THR A 23 -0.79 10.50 -22.98
C THR A 23 -2.30 10.24 -22.98
N PHE A 24 -2.97 10.32 -24.13
CA PHE A 24 -4.39 9.97 -24.26
C PHE A 24 -4.64 8.47 -24.03
N ALA A 25 -3.81 7.60 -24.61
CA ALA A 25 -3.91 6.15 -24.42
C ALA A 25 -3.74 5.74 -22.95
N GLN A 26 -2.92 6.45 -22.19
CA GLN A 26 -2.61 6.13 -20.80
C GLN A 26 -3.74 6.52 -19.82
N SER A 27 -4.37 7.69 -20.00
CA SER A 27 -5.55 8.06 -19.22
C SER A 27 -6.76 7.14 -19.52
N GLN A 28 -6.75 6.51 -20.68
CA GLN A 28 -7.72 5.49 -21.07
C GLN A 28 -7.63 4.24 -20.19
N ASN A 29 -6.43 3.83 -19.74
CA ASN A 29 -6.25 2.67 -18.86
C ASN A 29 -6.95 2.86 -17.51
N ILE A 30 -6.85 4.05 -16.88
CA ILE A 30 -7.62 4.34 -15.66
C ILE A 30 -9.13 4.26 -15.93
N THR A 31 -9.58 4.74 -17.10
CA THR A 31 -10.99 4.75 -17.44
C THR A 31 -11.50 3.33 -17.74
N SER A 32 -10.74 2.52 -18.47
CA SER A 32 -11.04 1.12 -18.74
C SER A 32 -11.12 0.32 -17.45
N SER A 33 -10.11 0.44 -16.58
CA SER A 33 -10.13 -0.19 -15.26
C SER A 33 -11.37 0.20 -14.46
N ALA A 34 -11.75 1.49 -14.45
CA ALA A 34 -12.92 1.99 -13.73
C ALA A 34 -14.24 1.40 -14.27
N ILE A 35 -14.37 1.26 -15.60
CA ILE A 35 -15.56 0.68 -16.23
C ILE A 35 -15.68 -0.81 -15.86
N ILE A 36 -14.58 -1.56 -15.99
CA ILE A 36 -14.56 -3.00 -15.71
C ILE A 36 -14.78 -3.25 -14.20
N PHE A 37 -14.20 -2.43 -13.34
CA PHE A 37 -14.44 -2.50 -11.90
C PHE A 37 -15.92 -2.24 -11.54
N LYS A 38 -16.59 -1.32 -12.24
CA LYS A 38 -18.04 -1.13 -12.10
C LYS A 38 -18.82 -2.37 -12.55
N GLN A 39 -18.41 -3.00 -13.64
CA GLN A 39 -19.02 -4.26 -14.12
C GLN A 39 -18.78 -5.40 -13.12
N TYR A 40 -17.58 -5.51 -12.52
CA TYR A 40 -17.30 -6.44 -11.43
C TYR A 40 -18.31 -6.29 -10.29
N ASN A 41 -18.56 -5.06 -9.85
CA ASN A 41 -19.49 -4.80 -8.74
C ASN A 41 -20.95 -5.16 -9.05
N SER A 42 -21.35 -5.10 -10.32
CA SER A 42 -22.72 -5.45 -10.76
C SER A 42 -22.89 -6.91 -11.18
N GLU A 43 -21.78 -7.64 -11.42
CA GLU A 43 -21.80 -9.04 -11.81
C GLU A 43 -22.24 -9.94 -10.64
N LYS A 44 -23.04 -10.95 -10.91
CA LYS A 44 -23.51 -11.93 -9.93
C LYS A 44 -22.80 -13.28 -10.04
N ASP A 45 -22.41 -13.63 -11.26
CA ASP A 45 -21.68 -14.87 -11.52
C ASP A 45 -20.25 -14.78 -11.00
N LYS A 46 -19.87 -15.75 -10.14
CA LYS A 46 -18.57 -15.73 -9.45
C LYS A 46 -17.38 -15.88 -10.41
N ALA A 47 -17.50 -16.72 -11.43
CA ALA A 47 -16.42 -16.94 -12.39
C ALA A 47 -16.23 -15.69 -13.27
N LYS A 48 -17.33 -15.06 -13.70
CA LYS A 48 -17.28 -13.81 -14.46
C LYS A 48 -16.74 -12.65 -13.62
N LYS A 49 -17.04 -12.61 -12.33
CA LYS A 49 -16.43 -11.65 -11.39
C LYS A 49 -14.92 -11.77 -11.37
N GLU A 50 -14.41 -13.00 -11.24
CA GLU A 50 -12.98 -13.25 -11.22
C GLU A 50 -12.30 -12.75 -12.50
N VAL A 51 -12.86 -13.06 -13.66
CA VAL A 51 -12.35 -12.53 -14.93
C VAL A 51 -12.32 -10.99 -14.95
N LYS A 52 -13.40 -10.34 -14.48
CA LYS A 52 -13.48 -8.87 -14.45
C LYS A 52 -12.49 -8.23 -13.47
N ILE A 53 -12.23 -8.83 -12.33
CA ILE A 53 -11.26 -8.26 -11.38
C ILE A 53 -9.82 -8.39 -11.91
N ILE A 54 -9.51 -9.48 -12.62
CA ILE A 54 -8.23 -9.66 -13.30
C ILE A 54 -8.06 -8.58 -14.38
N GLU A 55 -9.04 -8.42 -15.25
CA GLU A 55 -9.01 -7.41 -16.32
C GLU A 55 -8.90 -5.98 -15.76
N ALA A 56 -9.63 -5.65 -14.70
CA ALA A 56 -9.53 -4.36 -14.03
C ALA A 56 -8.14 -4.12 -13.43
N LYS A 57 -7.53 -5.19 -12.85
CA LYS A 57 -6.16 -5.17 -12.34
C LYS A 57 -5.16 -4.87 -13.46
N ASP A 58 -5.26 -5.56 -14.60
CA ASP A 58 -4.31 -5.40 -15.69
C ASP A 58 -4.30 -3.96 -16.22
N TYR A 59 -5.46 -3.36 -16.40
CA TYR A 59 -5.55 -1.95 -16.81
C TYR A 59 -5.02 -0.98 -15.75
N ILE A 60 -5.27 -1.23 -14.45
CA ILE A 60 -4.80 -0.30 -13.42
C ILE A 60 -3.29 -0.41 -13.20
N ASP A 61 -2.70 -1.58 -13.44
CA ASP A 61 -1.25 -1.76 -13.38
C ASP A 61 -0.56 -1.03 -14.55
N LEU A 62 -1.10 -1.10 -15.77
CA LEU A 62 -0.62 -0.29 -16.89
C LEU A 62 -0.68 1.22 -16.60
N ALA A 63 -1.72 1.67 -15.90
CA ALA A 63 -1.83 3.06 -15.49
C ALA A 63 -0.85 3.43 -14.37
N TYR A 64 -0.56 2.53 -13.46
CA TYR A 64 0.40 2.71 -12.38
C TYR A 64 1.84 2.80 -12.89
N GLU A 65 2.22 1.97 -13.86
CA GLU A 65 3.56 1.94 -14.44
C GLU A 65 3.88 3.16 -15.30
N ASN A 66 2.87 3.91 -15.72
CA ASN A 66 3.07 5.05 -16.60
C ASN A 66 3.24 6.37 -15.83
N ALA A 67 4.34 7.08 -16.08
CA ALA A 67 4.70 8.32 -15.40
C ALA A 67 3.66 9.45 -15.54
N SER A 68 2.82 9.45 -16.59
CA SER A 68 1.78 10.47 -16.78
C SER A 68 0.53 10.23 -15.93
N THR A 69 0.30 8.98 -15.50
CA THR A 69 -0.90 8.56 -14.76
C THR A 69 -0.61 8.05 -13.36
N SER A 70 0.64 7.65 -13.05
CA SER A 70 1.03 7.06 -11.76
C SER A 70 0.76 7.97 -10.55
N ASN A 71 0.65 9.28 -10.74
CA ASN A 71 0.35 10.24 -9.67
C ASN A 71 -1.11 10.74 -9.68
N GLU A 72 -1.98 10.18 -10.53
CA GLU A 72 -3.36 10.65 -10.60
C GLU A 72 -4.20 10.12 -9.42
N PRO A 73 -4.92 10.97 -8.66
CA PRO A 73 -5.75 10.55 -7.53
C PRO A 73 -6.77 9.48 -7.91
N LYS A 74 -7.30 9.53 -9.14
CA LYS A 74 -8.23 8.53 -9.66
C LYS A 74 -7.56 7.16 -9.82
N MET A 75 -6.31 7.12 -10.27
CA MET A 75 -5.53 5.88 -10.41
C MET A 75 -5.32 5.24 -9.04
N TRP A 76 -4.81 5.98 -8.07
CA TRP A 76 -4.57 5.47 -6.72
C TRP A 76 -5.84 4.89 -6.09
N MET A 77 -6.98 5.58 -6.23
CA MET A 77 -8.24 5.13 -5.65
C MET A 77 -8.75 3.83 -6.27
N TYR A 78 -8.72 3.68 -7.62
CA TYR A 78 -9.12 2.43 -8.25
C TYR A 78 -8.14 1.31 -7.93
N ARG A 79 -6.84 1.57 -7.92
CA ARG A 79 -5.82 0.59 -7.53
C ARG A 79 -6.04 0.11 -6.10
N ALA A 80 -6.31 1.00 -5.17
CA ALA A 80 -6.62 0.67 -3.79
C ALA A 80 -7.81 -0.29 -3.67
N GLN A 81 -8.93 0.02 -4.34
CA GLN A 81 -10.13 -0.80 -4.27
C GLN A 81 -9.97 -2.16 -4.96
N ILE A 82 -9.36 -2.19 -6.14
CA ILE A 82 -9.12 -3.41 -6.90
C ILE A 82 -8.22 -4.36 -6.11
N TYR A 83 -7.07 -3.87 -5.63
CA TYR A 83 -6.14 -4.70 -4.88
C TYR A 83 -6.68 -5.10 -3.50
N LYS A 84 -7.52 -4.28 -2.86
CA LYS A 84 -8.23 -4.69 -1.65
C LYS A 84 -9.14 -5.89 -1.93
N ILE A 85 -9.93 -5.85 -3.00
CA ILE A 85 -10.78 -6.99 -3.37
C ILE A 85 -9.94 -8.24 -3.65
N ILE A 86 -8.83 -8.11 -4.38
CA ILE A 86 -7.94 -9.23 -4.66
C ILE A 86 -7.37 -9.80 -3.35
N ALA A 87 -6.88 -8.95 -2.45
CA ALA A 87 -6.32 -9.38 -1.17
C ALA A 87 -7.31 -10.13 -0.28
N PHE A 88 -8.59 -9.78 -0.34
CA PHE A 88 -9.62 -10.35 0.53
C PHE A 88 -10.35 -11.54 -0.09
N ASN A 89 -10.55 -11.54 -1.41
CA ASN A 89 -11.43 -12.51 -2.08
C ASN A 89 -10.72 -13.40 -3.10
N TYR A 90 -9.52 -13.02 -3.56
CA TYR A 90 -8.78 -13.67 -4.64
C TYR A 90 -7.27 -13.65 -4.36
N SER A 91 -6.85 -13.98 -3.14
CA SER A 91 -5.44 -13.90 -2.71
C SER A 91 -4.48 -14.78 -3.54
N ASN A 92 -5.01 -15.80 -4.21
CA ASN A 92 -4.28 -16.63 -5.16
C ASN A 92 -3.86 -15.90 -6.44
N LEU A 93 -4.54 -14.81 -6.82
CA LEU A 93 -4.20 -14.02 -8.01
C LEU A 93 -2.94 -13.15 -7.81
N ASP A 94 -2.73 -12.68 -6.58
CA ASP A 94 -1.55 -11.88 -6.24
C ASP A 94 -1.28 -11.96 -4.72
N SER A 95 -0.26 -12.68 -4.33
CA SER A 95 0.14 -12.84 -2.92
C SER A 95 0.55 -11.54 -2.25
N LYS A 96 0.91 -10.49 -3.04
CA LYS A 96 1.27 -9.16 -2.55
C LYS A 96 0.13 -8.15 -2.64
N ALA A 97 -1.08 -8.59 -2.98
CA ALA A 97 -2.23 -7.70 -3.17
C ALA A 97 -2.51 -6.82 -1.94
N ILE A 98 -2.34 -7.35 -0.73
CA ILE A 98 -2.58 -6.58 0.50
C ILE A 98 -1.61 -5.41 0.66
N PHE A 99 -0.33 -5.59 0.30
CA PHE A 99 0.67 -4.52 0.32
C PHE A 99 0.33 -3.43 -0.70
N LYS A 100 -0.04 -3.82 -1.93
CA LYS A 100 -0.43 -2.90 -3.00
C LYS A 100 -1.71 -2.14 -2.66
N ALA A 101 -2.68 -2.80 -2.03
CA ALA A 101 -3.89 -2.15 -1.53
C ALA A 101 -3.57 -1.11 -0.46
N THR A 102 -2.76 -1.48 0.53
CA THR A 102 -2.35 -0.59 1.62
C THR A 102 -1.59 0.62 1.10
N GLU A 103 -0.55 0.39 0.28
CA GLU A 103 0.20 1.46 -0.38
C GLU A 103 -0.73 2.44 -1.10
N SER A 104 -1.66 1.91 -1.91
CA SER A 104 -2.54 2.74 -2.72
C SER A 104 -3.52 3.56 -1.87
N HIS A 105 -4.05 3.01 -0.77
CA HIS A 105 -4.87 3.76 0.18
C HIS A 105 -4.05 4.84 0.90
N VAL A 106 -2.82 4.54 1.32
CA VAL A 106 -1.91 5.52 1.91
C VAL A 106 -1.64 6.67 0.93
N GLN A 107 -1.38 6.36 -0.34
CA GLN A 107 -1.15 7.37 -1.38
C GLN A 107 -2.38 8.27 -1.62
N CYS A 108 -3.60 7.74 -1.49
CA CYS A 108 -4.81 8.57 -1.55
C CYS A 108 -4.87 9.63 -0.44
N MET A 109 -4.22 9.38 0.70
CA MET A 109 -4.19 10.28 1.86
C MET A 109 -2.94 11.18 1.89
N GLN A 110 -2.06 11.09 0.88
CA GLN A 110 -0.87 11.95 0.79
C GLN A 110 -1.16 13.29 0.10
N PRO A 111 -0.45 14.35 0.47
CA PRO A 111 -0.51 15.63 -0.22
C PRO A 111 -0.12 15.50 -1.70
N HIS A 112 -0.96 16.03 -2.59
CA HIS A 112 -0.73 15.97 -4.03
C HIS A 112 0.16 17.12 -4.49
N PRO A 113 1.37 16.87 -5.07
CA PRO A 113 2.35 17.92 -5.39
C PRO A 113 1.83 18.96 -6.39
N LYS A 114 1.01 18.56 -7.37
CA LYS A 114 0.41 19.47 -8.37
C LYS A 114 -0.81 20.25 -7.84
N LYS A 115 -1.24 20.04 -6.59
CA LYS A 115 -2.42 20.68 -5.98
C LYS A 115 -2.07 21.46 -4.71
N LYS A 116 -0.95 22.19 -4.72
CA LYS A 116 -0.47 22.97 -3.58
C LYS A 116 -0.33 22.15 -2.30
N ASN A 117 0.13 20.91 -2.42
CA ASN A 117 0.28 19.96 -1.33
C ASN A 117 -1.00 19.70 -0.51
N LYS A 118 -2.17 19.80 -1.13
CA LYS A 118 -3.43 19.39 -0.52
C LYS A 118 -3.70 17.92 -0.79
N ILE A 119 -4.33 17.24 0.16
CA ILE A 119 -4.88 15.90 -0.06
C ILE A 119 -6.01 16.01 -1.07
N VAL A 120 -5.95 15.20 -2.13
CA VAL A 120 -6.94 15.19 -3.21
C VAL A 120 -7.48 13.79 -3.37
N ILE A 121 -8.64 13.56 -2.81
CA ILE A 121 -9.37 12.30 -2.98
C ILE A 121 -10.25 12.40 -4.23
N TYR A 122 -10.32 11.32 -5.01
CA TYR A 122 -11.17 11.30 -6.18
C TYR A 122 -12.65 11.43 -5.80
N LYS A 123 -13.35 12.38 -6.38
CA LYS A 123 -14.69 12.87 -5.97
C LYS A 123 -15.78 11.80 -5.75
N LYS A 124 -15.63 10.60 -6.32
CA LYS A 124 -16.62 9.52 -6.18
C LYS A 124 -16.57 8.82 -4.83
N TRP A 125 -15.48 8.99 -4.08
CA TRP A 125 -15.31 8.34 -2.79
C TRP A 125 -15.14 9.38 -1.69
N PRO A 126 -15.93 9.31 -0.63
CA PRO A 126 -15.71 10.12 0.56
C PRO A 126 -14.39 9.69 1.23
N GLU A 127 -13.74 10.63 1.90
CA GLU A 127 -12.50 10.40 2.64
C GLU A 127 -12.64 9.24 3.64
N GLN A 128 -13.81 9.15 4.28
CA GLN A 128 -14.12 8.06 5.21
C GLN A 128 -14.06 6.66 4.56
N GLU A 129 -14.43 6.52 3.30
CA GLU A 129 -14.34 5.23 2.60
C GLU A 129 -12.90 4.84 2.33
N VAL A 130 -12.04 5.80 1.96
CA VAL A 130 -10.60 5.58 1.81
C VAL A 130 -10.01 5.13 3.14
N PHE A 131 -10.36 5.82 4.21
CA PHE A 131 -9.90 5.53 5.56
C PHE A 131 -10.38 4.14 6.05
N ASN A 132 -11.64 3.82 5.86
CA ASN A 132 -12.17 2.49 6.19
C ASN A 132 -11.44 1.37 5.43
N GLY A 133 -11.14 1.60 4.15
CA GLY A 133 -10.34 0.67 3.35
C GLY A 133 -8.94 0.47 3.91
N LEU A 134 -8.31 1.55 4.35
CA LEU A 134 -6.99 1.56 4.98
C LEU A 134 -6.99 0.77 6.30
N MET A 135 -8.00 0.99 7.17
CA MET A 135 -8.18 0.25 8.42
C MET A 135 -8.36 -1.25 8.19
N GLN A 136 -9.16 -1.64 7.18
CA GLN A 136 -9.34 -3.03 6.80
C GLN A 136 -8.01 -3.66 6.35
N CYS A 137 -7.22 -2.96 5.55
CA CYS A 137 -5.91 -3.42 5.10
C CYS A 137 -4.94 -3.60 6.29
N ALA A 138 -4.89 -2.64 7.21
CA ALA A 138 -4.03 -2.72 8.40
C ALA A 138 -4.39 -3.90 9.29
N ASN A 139 -5.69 -4.13 9.53
CA ASN A 139 -6.16 -5.28 10.30
C ASN A 139 -5.83 -6.62 9.61
N LYS A 140 -6.00 -6.71 8.29
CA LYS A 140 -5.62 -7.91 7.51
C LYS A 140 -4.12 -8.17 7.58
N LEU A 141 -3.28 -7.13 7.42
CA LEU A 141 -1.83 -7.24 7.55
C LEU A 141 -1.43 -7.71 8.94
N PHE A 142 -2.05 -7.17 9.98
CA PHE A 142 -1.77 -7.57 11.36
C PHE A 142 -2.08 -9.06 11.59
N ASN A 143 -3.23 -9.54 11.10
CA ASN A 143 -3.60 -10.94 11.23
C ASN A 143 -2.64 -11.86 10.46
N LEU A 144 -2.26 -11.49 9.22
CA LEU A 144 -1.27 -12.24 8.44
C LEU A 144 0.10 -12.27 9.13
N ALA A 145 0.50 -11.18 9.79
CA ALA A 145 1.73 -11.15 10.57
C ALA A 145 1.69 -12.14 11.75
N VAL A 146 0.56 -12.19 12.47
CA VAL A 146 0.37 -13.14 13.58
C VAL A 146 0.35 -14.60 13.07
N GLU A 147 -0.35 -14.87 11.99
CA GLU A 147 -0.37 -16.19 11.34
C GLU A 147 1.04 -16.62 10.92
N SER A 148 1.78 -15.76 10.23
CA SER A 148 3.17 -16.06 9.82
C SER A 148 4.10 -16.29 11.01
N TYR A 149 3.93 -15.54 12.10
CA TYR A 149 4.68 -15.79 13.34
C TYR A 149 4.39 -17.20 13.91
N GLN A 150 3.13 -17.59 13.97
CA GLN A 150 2.71 -18.91 14.47
C GLN A 150 3.24 -20.07 13.60
N GLU A 151 3.39 -19.82 12.29
CA GLU A 151 3.98 -20.78 11.34
C GLU A 151 5.52 -20.79 11.35
N GLY A 152 6.17 -19.98 12.19
CA GLY A 152 7.62 -19.87 12.25
C GLY A 152 8.24 -19.02 11.12
N LYS A 153 7.42 -18.36 10.32
CA LYS A 153 7.83 -17.48 9.21
C LYS A 153 8.09 -16.04 9.73
N TYR A 154 9.07 -15.90 10.61
CA TYR A 154 9.28 -14.67 11.37
C TYR A 154 9.64 -13.46 10.51
N GLN A 155 10.41 -13.66 9.43
CA GLN A 155 10.73 -12.56 8.50
C GLN A 155 9.48 -12.08 7.75
N GLU A 156 8.63 -13.00 7.30
CA GLU A 156 7.38 -12.65 6.65
C GLU A 156 6.43 -11.90 7.59
N SER A 157 6.39 -12.31 8.87
CA SER A 157 5.66 -11.60 9.91
C SER A 157 6.12 -10.14 10.05
N LEU A 158 7.44 -9.90 10.09
CA LEU A 158 8.00 -8.54 10.10
C LEU A 158 7.60 -7.72 8.86
N ASP A 159 7.62 -8.35 7.69
CA ASP A 159 7.25 -7.68 6.44
C ASP A 159 5.78 -7.25 6.45
N TYR A 160 4.89 -8.02 7.07
CA TYR A 160 3.48 -7.64 7.25
C TYR A 160 3.29 -6.52 8.27
N TYR A 161 4.06 -6.46 9.37
CA TYR A 161 3.94 -5.36 10.34
C TYR A 161 4.42 -4.01 9.78
N LYS A 162 5.43 -4.02 8.91
CA LYS A 162 6.11 -2.82 8.42
C LYS A 162 5.17 -1.76 7.81
N PRO A 163 4.25 -2.06 6.88
CA PRO A 163 3.39 -1.03 6.30
C PRO A 163 2.33 -0.49 7.27
N ILE A 164 2.02 -1.19 8.37
CA ILE A 164 1.00 -0.76 9.32
C ILE A 164 1.44 0.52 10.05
N HIS A 165 2.74 0.76 10.26
CA HIS A 165 3.24 2.00 10.86
C HIS A 165 2.74 3.23 10.10
N GLY A 166 2.86 3.25 8.77
CA GLY A 166 2.36 4.36 7.95
C GLY A 166 0.83 4.52 7.99
N VAL A 167 0.10 3.46 8.35
CA VAL A 167 -1.36 3.55 8.56
C VAL A 167 -1.69 4.18 9.90
N ILE A 168 -0.95 3.84 10.97
CA ILE A 168 -1.11 4.44 12.30
C ILE A 168 -0.89 5.95 12.23
N ASP A 169 0.10 6.42 11.48
CA ASP A 169 0.39 7.85 11.31
C ASP A 169 -0.77 8.63 10.68
N LEU A 170 -1.63 7.96 9.92
CA LEU A 170 -2.83 8.53 9.30
C LEU A 170 -4.09 8.39 10.17
N ASP A 171 -4.06 7.55 11.20
CA ASP A 171 -5.18 7.27 12.10
C ASP A 171 -5.33 8.34 13.19
N LYS A 172 -5.81 9.52 12.81
CA LYS A 172 -5.97 10.65 13.73
C LYS A 172 -6.99 10.40 14.82
N GLU A 173 -7.96 9.53 14.59
CA GLU A 173 -9.05 9.22 15.52
C GLU A 173 -8.75 8.04 16.45
N GLY A 174 -7.62 7.36 16.23
CA GLY A 174 -7.19 6.22 17.05
C GLY A 174 -8.07 4.97 16.88
N GLN A 175 -8.65 4.77 15.70
CA GLN A 175 -9.50 3.60 15.43
C GLN A 175 -8.72 2.29 15.51
N LEU A 176 -7.45 2.26 15.05
CA LEU A 176 -6.57 1.10 15.19
C LEU A 176 -6.27 0.78 16.65
N LYS A 177 -6.14 1.81 17.48
CA LYS A 177 -5.95 1.64 18.94
C LYS A 177 -7.11 0.90 19.57
N SER A 178 -8.34 1.13 19.12
CA SER A 178 -9.54 0.44 19.65
C SER A 178 -9.50 -1.07 19.44
N ILE A 179 -8.78 -1.54 18.40
CA ILE A 179 -8.55 -2.96 18.10
C ILE A 179 -7.12 -3.41 18.50
N LYS A 180 -6.46 -2.66 19.38
CA LYS A 180 -5.13 -2.96 19.95
C LYS A 180 -3.97 -2.97 18.93
N ILE A 181 -4.15 -2.35 17.78
CA ILE A 181 -3.07 -2.10 16.82
C ILE A 181 -2.48 -0.73 17.13
N THR A 182 -1.33 -0.71 17.78
CA THR A 182 -0.61 0.50 18.21
C THR A 182 0.85 0.40 17.80
N THR A 183 1.55 1.54 17.76
CA THR A 183 3.01 1.55 17.52
C THR A 183 3.74 0.65 18.50
N GLU A 184 3.38 0.71 19.78
CA GLU A 184 3.98 -0.14 20.82
C GLU A 184 3.73 -1.63 20.55
N SER A 185 2.48 -2.03 20.22
CA SER A 185 2.17 -3.44 19.93
C SER A 185 2.89 -3.96 18.69
N LEU A 186 3.05 -3.13 17.65
CA LEU A 186 3.80 -3.51 16.45
C LEU A 186 5.28 -3.71 16.75
N ILE A 187 5.90 -2.78 17.49
CA ILE A 187 7.32 -2.87 17.86
C ILE A 187 7.55 -4.08 18.77
N HIS A 188 6.67 -4.32 19.75
CA HIS A 188 6.75 -5.49 20.61
C HIS A 188 6.66 -6.81 19.84
N ASN A 189 5.69 -6.94 18.92
CA ASN A 189 5.56 -8.12 18.09
C ASN A 189 6.75 -8.30 17.14
N SER A 190 7.30 -7.20 16.63
CA SER A 190 8.51 -7.22 15.81
C SER A 190 9.73 -7.68 16.63
N TYR A 191 9.84 -7.27 17.89
CA TYR A 191 10.83 -7.79 18.81
C TYR A 191 10.70 -9.30 19.00
N LEU A 192 9.48 -9.82 19.18
CA LEU A 192 9.27 -11.27 19.31
C LEU A 192 9.73 -12.04 18.08
N CYS A 193 9.49 -11.49 16.86
CA CYS A 193 10.01 -12.06 15.63
C CYS A 193 11.55 -12.07 15.61
N ALA A 194 12.20 -10.97 15.94
CA ALA A 194 13.64 -10.85 15.98
C ALA A 194 14.27 -11.82 16.99
N LYS A 195 13.67 -11.96 18.17
CA LYS A 195 14.08 -12.92 19.21
C LYS A 195 13.97 -14.36 18.71
N ALA A 196 12.85 -14.72 18.06
CA ALA A 196 12.63 -16.05 17.53
C ALA A 196 13.63 -16.40 16.40
N MET A 197 14.06 -15.42 15.61
CA MET A 197 15.15 -15.55 14.63
C MET A 197 16.55 -15.59 15.25
N LYS A 198 16.68 -15.42 16.58
CA LYS A 198 17.96 -15.25 17.29
C LYS A 198 18.81 -14.11 16.76
N ASN A 199 18.16 -13.04 16.29
CA ASN A 199 18.83 -11.84 15.81
C ASN A 199 18.94 -10.81 16.94
N ASN A 200 20.02 -10.91 17.74
CA ASN A 200 20.24 -10.06 18.91
C ASN A 200 20.31 -8.57 18.55
N ASN A 201 20.94 -8.21 17.43
CA ASN A 201 21.02 -6.80 17.01
C ASN A 201 19.64 -6.21 16.76
N LEU A 202 18.82 -6.90 15.96
CA LEU A 202 17.45 -6.46 15.65
C LEU A 202 16.57 -6.46 16.90
N SER A 203 16.76 -7.43 17.81
CA SER A 203 16.07 -7.49 19.09
C SER A 203 16.38 -6.28 19.96
N LYS A 204 17.65 -5.89 20.05
CA LYS A 204 18.09 -4.68 20.79
C LYS A 204 17.46 -3.41 20.20
N ASP A 205 17.46 -3.28 18.88
CA ASP A 205 16.87 -2.11 18.21
C ASP A 205 15.37 -1.93 18.56
N TYR A 206 14.61 -3.02 18.57
CA TYR A 206 13.20 -2.97 18.95
C TYR A 206 13.00 -2.73 20.44
N LEU A 207 13.79 -3.39 21.31
CA LEU A 207 13.70 -3.18 22.75
C LEU A 207 14.05 -1.73 23.12
N GLN A 208 15.07 -1.15 22.48
CA GLN A 208 15.43 0.26 22.70
C GLN A 208 14.27 1.19 22.33
N LYS A 209 13.63 0.99 21.19
CA LYS A 209 12.45 1.78 20.80
C LYS A 209 11.31 1.67 21.81
N LEU A 210 11.06 0.48 22.36
CA LEU A 210 10.06 0.29 23.41
C LEU A 210 10.44 1.02 24.71
N MET A 211 11.72 1.04 25.08
CA MET A 211 12.20 1.80 26.23
C MET A 211 12.07 3.32 26.00
N GLU A 212 12.41 3.83 24.83
CA GLU A 212 12.25 5.24 24.45
C GLU A 212 10.78 5.68 24.48
N MET A 213 9.84 4.77 24.22
CA MET A 213 8.40 5.01 24.36
C MET A 213 7.91 4.94 25.81
N ASN A 214 8.79 4.73 26.79
CA ASN A 214 8.44 4.52 28.20
C ASN A 214 7.44 3.37 28.40
N SER A 215 7.61 2.28 27.67
CA SER A 215 6.75 1.11 27.83
C SER A 215 6.81 0.60 29.27
N THR A 216 5.65 0.35 29.85
CA THR A 216 5.53 -0.13 31.24
C THR A 216 5.70 -1.64 31.36
N ASN A 217 6.01 -2.35 30.28
CA ASN A 217 6.18 -3.80 30.30
C ASN A 217 7.55 -4.19 30.89
N PRO A 218 7.62 -4.80 32.09
CA PRO A 218 8.92 -5.13 32.74
C PRO A 218 9.77 -6.11 31.94
N SER A 219 9.12 -6.94 31.08
CA SER A 219 9.85 -7.94 30.28
C SER A 219 10.80 -7.32 29.25
N ILE A 220 10.59 -6.06 28.87
CA ILE A 220 11.45 -5.32 27.93
C ILE A 220 12.84 -5.13 28.55
N TYR A 221 12.88 -4.66 29.79
CA TYR A 221 14.12 -4.38 30.47
C TYR A 221 14.89 -5.67 30.82
N SER A 222 14.18 -6.71 31.27
CA SER A 222 14.82 -8.01 31.56
C SER A 222 15.34 -8.67 30.29
N SER A 223 14.64 -8.53 29.14
CA SER A 223 15.10 -9.06 27.87
C SER A 223 16.33 -8.34 27.35
N MET A 224 16.39 -7.01 27.51
CA MET A 224 17.58 -6.23 27.14
C MET A 224 18.79 -6.64 27.99
N SER A 225 18.59 -6.78 29.29
CA SER A 225 19.64 -7.25 30.21
C SER A 225 20.17 -8.64 29.86
N ALA A 226 19.25 -9.56 29.49
CA ALA A 226 19.65 -10.91 29.08
C ALA A 226 20.54 -10.90 27.84
N ILE A 227 20.20 -10.07 26.82
CA ILE A 227 21.03 -9.97 25.62
C ILE A 227 22.45 -9.41 25.96
N TYR A 228 22.55 -8.42 26.80
CA TYR A 228 23.85 -7.90 27.20
C TYR A 228 24.69 -8.92 28.00
N LEU A 229 24.06 -9.76 28.82
CA LEU A 229 24.74 -10.82 29.54
C LEU A 229 25.23 -11.94 28.62
N GLU A 230 24.55 -12.19 27.50
CA GLU A 230 24.96 -13.18 26.48
C GLU A 230 26.14 -12.67 25.63
N GLU A 231 26.32 -11.37 25.52
CA GLU A 231 27.39 -10.75 24.75
C GLU A 231 28.69 -10.51 25.52
N GLY A 232 28.69 -10.68 26.89
CA GLY A 232 29.87 -10.51 27.76
C GLY A 232 30.08 -9.07 28.14
#